data_b32e097581facc0f242ee1c45a557b7d
#
_entry.id   b32e097581facc0f242ee1c45a557b7d
#
_cell.length_a   1.000
_cell.length_b   1.000
_cell.length_c   1.000
_cell.angle_alpha   90.00
_cell.angle_beta   90.00
_cell.angle_gamma   90.00
#
_symmetry.space_group_name_H-M   'P 1'
#
loop_
_entity.id
_entity.type
_entity.pdbx_description
1 polymer ?
#
loop_
_entity_poly.entity_id
_entity_poly.type
_entity_poly.pdbx_seq_one_letter_code
_entity_poly.pdbx_strand_id
1 'polypeptide(L)'
;MSFVLYAFAKVGGNNKQVVGVVEVIGIVLYLSGSYINTHSEYFRHVWKLKEENRGRLYKEGLFSLSMHINYFGDIVLFTGFAMVTHSFSMLVIPLIMAMNFVFNIIPSLDRYLEKKYKDEFRDHSKKTKKFIPLIY
;
A
#
# COMPACT_ATOMS: atom_id res chain seq x y z
N MET A 1 14.56 -1.36 -5.00
CA MET A 1 15.43 -0.17 -5.22
C MET A 1 16.12 -0.17 -6.56
N SER A 2 16.69 -1.29 -7.01
CA SER A 2 17.32 -1.37 -8.32
C SER A 2 16.39 -1.06 -9.49
N PHE A 3 15.10 -1.39 -9.37
CA PHE A 3 14.10 -1.08 -10.40
C PHE A 3 13.90 0.41 -10.61
N VAL A 4 13.93 1.19 -9.54
CA VAL A 4 13.79 2.65 -9.63
C VAL A 4 14.98 3.24 -10.35
N LEU A 5 16.19 2.81 -10.01
CA LEU A 5 17.41 3.29 -10.66
C LEU A 5 17.41 2.94 -12.15
N TYR A 6 16.98 1.73 -12.50
CA TYR A 6 16.86 1.31 -13.88
C TYR A 6 15.86 2.18 -14.66
N ALA A 7 14.69 2.44 -14.07
CA ALA A 7 13.67 3.27 -14.69
C ALA A 7 14.18 4.70 -14.91
N PHE A 8 14.87 5.26 -13.93
CA PHE A 8 15.49 6.58 -14.07
C PHE A 8 16.54 6.61 -15.19
N ALA A 9 17.42 5.61 -15.23
CA ALA A 9 18.44 5.52 -16.25
C ALA A 9 17.82 5.40 -17.64
N LYS A 10 16.77 4.62 -17.79
CA LYS A 10 16.07 4.43 -19.06
C LYS A 10 15.42 5.72 -19.54
N VAL A 11 14.73 6.42 -18.64
CA VAL A 11 14.09 7.69 -18.97
C VAL A 11 15.13 8.75 -19.33
N GLY A 12 16.17 8.89 -18.52
CA GLY A 12 17.22 9.87 -18.74
C GLY A 12 18.08 9.56 -19.97
N GLY A 13 18.33 8.27 -20.26
CA GLY A 13 19.15 7.85 -21.39
C GLY A 13 18.45 7.94 -22.74
N ASN A 14 17.14 7.69 -22.77
CA ASN A 14 16.36 7.63 -24.01
C ASN A 14 15.75 8.97 -24.40
N ASN A 15 15.66 9.89 -23.48
CA ASN A 15 14.99 11.15 -23.72
C ASN A 15 15.83 12.29 -23.15
N LYS A 16 16.38 13.11 -24.04
CA LYS A 16 17.18 14.28 -23.65
C LYS A 16 16.34 15.42 -23.12
N GLN A 17 15.02 15.26 -23.10
CA GLN A 17 14.11 16.26 -22.59
C GLN A 17 14.00 16.17 -21.07
N VAL A 18 13.47 17.25 -20.49
CA VAL A 18 13.17 17.32 -19.06
C VAL A 18 12.20 16.22 -18.71
N VAL A 19 12.36 15.64 -17.51
CA VAL A 19 11.43 14.66 -16.96
C VAL A 19 10.00 15.23 -17.01
N GLY A 20 9.09 14.51 -17.62
CA GLY A 20 7.72 14.96 -17.81
C GLY A 20 6.90 14.90 -16.52
N VAL A 21 5.69 15.48 -16.58
CA VAL A 21 4.76 15.50 -15.45
C VAL A 21 4.38 14.07 -15.03
N VAL A 22 4.20 13.18 -15.99
CA VAL A 22 3.83 11.78 -15.72
C VAL A 22 4.92 11.08 -14.90
N GLU A 23 6.18 11.30 -15.26
CA GLU A 23 7.31 10.70 -14.54
C GLU A 23 7.43 11.26 -13.13
N VAL A 24 7.22 12.57 -12.96
CA VAL A 24 7.26 13.19 -11.62
C VAL A 24 6.15 12.63 -10.74
N ILE A 25 4.93 12.53 -11.26
CA ILE A 25 3.80 11.94 -10.52
C ILE A 25 4.11 10.49 -10.18
N GLY A 26 4.66 9.73 -11.13
CA GLY A 26 5.03 8.34 -10.91
C GLY A 26 6.05 8.17 -9.79
N ILE A 27 7.06 9.03 -9.75
CA ILE A 27 8.08 9.01 -8.70
C ILE A 27 7.45 9.32 -7.34
N VAL A 28 6.61 10.35 -7.28
CA VAL A 28 5.93 10.73 -6.04
C VAL A 28 5.05 9.59 -5.55
N LEU A 29 4.29 8.95 -6.43
CA LEU A 29 3.46 7.81 -6.06
C LEU A 29 4.30 6.62 -5.58
N TYR A 30 5.40 6.33 -6.25
CA TYR A 30 6.29 5.25 -5.84
C TYR A 30 6.83 5.48 -4.43
N LEU A 31 7.34 6.68 -4.17
CA LEU A 31 7.91 7.02 -2.87
C LEU A 31 6.83 7.05 -1.79
N SER A 32 5.66 7.60 -2.11
CA SER A 32 4.54 7.65 -1.18
C SER A 32 4.03 6.25 -0.82
N GLY A 33 3.86 5.39 -1.82
CA GLY A 33 3.42 4.02 -1.60
C GLY A 33 4.43 3.21 -0.80
N SER A 34 5.71 3.37 -1.10
CA SER A 34 6.79 2.73 -0.35
C SER A 34 6.80 3.19 1.11
N TYR A 35 6.63 4.49 1.34
CA TYR A 35 6.57 5.04 2.68
C TYR A 35 5.36 4.50 3.45
N ILE A 36 4.18 4.51 2.84
CA ILE A 36 2.95 4.01 3.46
C ILE A 36 3.13 2.54 3.88
N ASN A 37 3.62 1.72 2.97
CA ASN A 37 3.82 0.30 3.24
C ASN A 37 4.84 0.08 4.36
N THR A 38 6.00 0.69 4.23
CA THR A 38 7.10 0.52 5.20
C THR A 38 6.74 1.08 6.57
N HIS A 39 6.18 2.28 6.61
CA HIS A 39 5.80 2.95 7.85
C HIS A 39 4.75 2.13 8.60
N SER A 40 3.68 1.74 7.91
CA SER A 40 2.60 1.00 8.55
C SER A 40 3.07 -0.35 9.10
N GLU A 41 3.86 -1.09 8.33
CA GLU A 41 4.37 -2.39 8.76
C GLU A 41 5.37 -2.27 9.91
N TYR A 42 6.26 -1.28 9.86
CA TYR A 42 7.26 -1.06 10.90
C TYR A 42 6.60 -0.70 12.23
N PHE A 43 5.68 0.25 12.24
CA PHE A 43 5.03 0.68 13.48
C PHE A 43 4.12 -0.38 14.06
N ARG A 44 3.47 -1.17 13.20
CA ARG A 44 2.70 -2.32 13.66
C ARG A 44 3.61 -3.34 14.33
N HIS A 45 4.75 -3.63 13.72
CA HIS A 45 5.71 -4.59 14.27
C HIS A 45 6.22 -4.16 15.64
N VAL A 46 6.66 -2.90 15.78
CA VAL A 46 7.15 -2.35 17.03
C VAL A 46 6.07 -2.38 18.11
N TRP A 47 4.84 -2.00 17.75
CA TRP A 47 3.72 -1.99 18.68
C TRP A 47 3.44 -3.40 19.21
N LYS A 48 3.51 -4.40 18.36
CA LYS A 48 3.23 -5.80 18.75
C LYS A 48 4.34 -6.43 19.58
N LEU A 49 5.53 -5.85 19.61
CA LEU A 49 6.60 -6.34 20.46
C LEU A 49 6.37 -6.07 21.95
N LYS A 50 5.52 -5.13 22.29
CA LYS A 50 5.20 -4.81 23.68
C LYS A 50 4.27 -5.87 24.26
N GLU A 51 4.58 -6.35 25.48
CA GLU A 51 3.77 -7.39 26.14
C GLU A 51 2.33 -6.94 26.40
N GLU A 52 2.15 -5.66 26.75
CA GLU A 52 0.85 -5.09 27.03
C GLU A 52 -0.09 -5.12 25.81
N ASN A 53 0.47 -5.24 24.61
CA ASN A 53 -0.27 -5.26 23.36
C ASN A 53 -0.49 -6.69 22.82
N ARG A 54 -0.05 -7.69 23.57
CA ARG A 54 -0.18 -9.08 23.15
C ARG A 54 -1.64 -9.45 22.95
N GLY A 55 -1.96 -10.03 21.79
CA GLY A 55 -3.32 -10.46 21.46
C GLY A 55 -4.25 -9.32 21.06
N ARG A 56 -3.72 -8.09 20.91
CA ARG A 56 -4.51 -6.92 20.52
C ARG A 56 -4.32 -6.56 19.08
N LEU A 57 -5.34 -5.93 18.49
CA LEU A 57 -5.32 -5.46 17.12
C LEU A 57 -4.68 -4.07 17.05
N TYR A 58 -3.71 -3.89 16.15
CA TYR A 58 -3.11 -2.59 15.90
C TYR A 58 -4.06 -1.73 15.06
N LYS A 59 -4.47 -0.59 15.60
CA LYS A 59 -5.45 0.33 15.00
C LYS A 59 -4.95 1.76 14.91
N GLU A 60 -3.70 1.99 15.25
CA GLU A 60 -3.13 3.33 15.36
C GLU A 60 -2.40 3.73 14.07
N GLY A 61 -1.99 5.01 14.01
CA GLY A 61 -1.23 5.52 12.89
C GLY A 61 -1.98 5.40 11.57
N LEU A 62 -1.30 4.92 10.55
CA LEU A 62 -1.90 4.78 9.22
C LEU A 62 -3.05 3.76 9.19
N PHE A 63 -3.05 2.78 10.10
CA PHE A 63 -4.15 1.82 10.18
C PHE A 63 -5.46 2.43 10.67
N SER A 64 -5.42 3.64 11.21
CA SER A 64 -6.64 4.38 11.53
C SER A 64 -7.33 4.96 10.29
N LEU A 65 -6.61 5.10 9.18
CA LEU A 65 -7.13 5.59 7.92
C LEU A 65 -7.71 4.47 7.06
N SER A 66 -7.13 3.29 7.14
CA SER A 66 -7.58 2.12 6.39
C SER A 66 -7.13 0.86 7.14
N MET A 67 -7.98 -0.13 7.18
CA MET A 67 -7.67 -1.42 7.81
C MET A 67 -6.52 -2.16 7.11
N HIS A 68 -6.40 -1.95 5.80
CA HIS A 68 -5.38 -2.59 4.96
C HIS A 68 -4.55 -1.55 4.23
N ILE A 69 -4.09 -0.54 4.98
CA ILE A 69 -3.31 0.57 4.42
C ILE A 69 -2.00 0.10 3.77
N ASN A 70 -1.41 -0.97 4.28
CA ASN A 70 -0.19 -1.53 3.69
C ASN A 70 -0.44 -2.05 2.27
N TYR A 71 -1.58 -2.69 2.02
CA TYR A 71 -1.95 -3.12 0.68
C TYR A 71 -2.24 -1.94 -0.24
N PHE A 72 -2.86 -0.89 0.29
CA PHE A 72 -3.06 0.35 -0.45
C PHE A 72 -1.71 0.95 -0.85
N GLY A 73 -0.74 0.96 0.06
CA GLY A 73 0.61 1.41 -0.23
C GLY A 73 1.26 0.63 -1.37
N ASP A 74 1.06 -0.68 -1.40
CA ASP A 74 1.56 -1.52 -2.50
C ASP A 74 0.96 -1.11 -3.85
N ILE A 75 -0.34 -0.85 -3.92
CA ILE A 75 -1.00 -0.43 -5.16
C ILE A 75 -0.46 0.92 -5.62
N VAL A 76 -0.30 1.88 -4.71
CA VAL A 76 0.24 3.20 -5.03
C VAL A 76 1.67 3.07 -5.55
N LEU A 77 2.49 2.25 -4.92
CA LEU A 77 3.87 2.01 -5.31
C LEU A 77 3.96 1.47 -6.74
N PHE A 78 3.22 0.42 -7.04
CA PHE A 78 3.28 -0.22 -8.35
C PHE A 78 2.65 0.64 -9.44
N THR A 79 1.64 1.44 -9.11
CA THR A 79 1.08 2.42 -10.04
C THR A 79 2.13 3.47 -10.40
N GLY A 80 2.84 3.99 -9.40
CA GLY A 80 3.92 4.95 -9.62
C GLY A 80 5.05 4.36 -10.47
N PHE A 81 5.43 3.12 -10.20
CA PHE A 81 6.46 2.43 -10.98
C PHE A 81 6.04 2.30 -12.46
N ALA A 82 4.79 1.92 -12.71
CA ALA A 82 4.29 1.79 -14.08
C ALA A 82 4.30 3.14 -14.81
N MET A 83 3.97 4.22 -14.13
CA MET A 83 4.02 5.55 -14.73
C MET A 83 5.44 5.99 -15.09
N VAL A 84 6.41 5.69 -14.24
CA VAL A 84 7.82 6.02 -14.50
C VAL A 84 8.35 5.28 -15.71
N THR A 85 7.93 4.04 -15.93
CA THR A 85 8.38 3.24 -17.07
C THR A 85 7.69 3.60 -18.39
N HIS A 86 6.66 4.44 -18.36
CA HIS A 86 5.84 4.79 -19.54
C HIS A 86 5.21 3.58 -20.22
N SER A 87 5.00 2.50 -19.51
CA SER A 87 4.41 1.30 -20.08
C SER A 87 2.99 1.14 -19.59
N PHE A 88 2.01 1.34 -20.47
CA PHE A 88 0.60 1.12 -20.13
C PHE A 88 0.32 -0.33 -19.74
N SER A 89 1.05 -1.27 -20.34
CA SER A 89 0.90 -2.68 -19.98
C SER A 89 1.32 -2.96 -18.54
N MET A 90 2.21 -2.16 -17.96
CA MET A 90 2.62 -2.30 -16.56
C MET A 90 1.52 -1.89 -15.58
N LEU A 91 0.54 -1.09 -16.02
CA LEU A 91 -0.61 -0.73 -15.20
C LEU A 91 -1.53 -1.92 -14.92
N VAL A 92 -1.41 -2.98 -15.69
CA VAL A 92 -2.15 -4.23 -15.45
C VAL A 92 -1.75 -4.84 -14.10
N ILE A 93 -0.49 -4.69 -13.70
CA ILE A 93 0.01 -5.26 -12.45
C ILE A 93 -0.73 -4.70 -11.22
N PRO A 94 -0.76 -3.37 -10.98
CA PRO A 94 -1.51 -2.85 -9.84
C PRO A 94 -3.01 -3.10 -9.94
N LEU A 95 -3.56 -3.15 -11.15
CA LEU A 95 -4.97 -3.46 -11.34
C LEU A 95 -5.29 -4.89 -10.89
N ILE A 96 -4.50 -5.86 -11.33
CA ILE A 96 -4.66 -7.26 -10.94
C ILE A 96 -4.45 -7.42 -9.44
N MET A 97 -3.44 -6.74 -8.88
CA MET A 97 -3.17 -6.75 -7.44
C MET A 97 -4.37 -6.23 -6.66
N ALA A 98 -4.95 -5.10 -7.09
CA ALA A 98 -6.10 -4.50 -6.42
C ALA A 98 -7.29 -5.45 -6.45
N MET A 99 -7.57 -6.07 -7.59
CA MET A 99 -8.65 -7.04 -7.71
C MET A 99 -8.42 -8.24 -6.77
N ASN A 100 -7.21 -8.75 -6.74
CA ASN A 100 -6.87 -9.86 -5.87
C ASN A 100 -7.00 -9.50 -4.39
N PHE A 101 -6.56 -8.30 -4.00
CA PHE A 101 -6.72 -7.84 -2.62
C PHE A 101 -8.19 -7.74 -2.24
N VAL A 102 -9.01 -7.09 -3.07
CA VAL A 102 -10.42 -6.83 -2.75
C VAL A 102 -11.24 -8.12 -2.72
N PHE A 103 -11.00 -9.04 -3.64
CA PHE A 103 -11.84 -10.23 -3.79
C PHE A 103 -11.34 -11.47 -3.08
N ASN A 104 -10.03 -11.59 -2.84
CA ASN A 104 -9.44 -12.80 -2.25
C ASN A 104 -8.75 -12.55 -0.91
N ILE A 105 -7.77 -11.68 -0.90
CA ILE A 105 -6.87 -11.53 0.25
C ILE A 105 -7.58 -10.85 1.42
N ILE A 106 -8.20 -9.70 1.19
CA ILE A 106 -8.86 -8.92 2.24
C ILE A 106 -10.02 -9.70 2.87
N PRO A 107 -10.96 -10.30 2.09
CA PRO A 107 -12.02 -11.08 2.72
C PRO A 107 -11.52 -12.25 3.56
N SER A 108 -10.49 -12.95 3.09
CA SER A 108 -9.90 -14.07 3.82
C SER A 108 -9.22 -13.60 5.10
N LEU A 109 -8.44 -12.52 5.00
CA LEU A 109 -7.74 -11.95 6.14
C LEU A 109 -8.72 -11.37 7.17
N ASP A 110 -9.77 -10.71 6.70
CA ASP A 110 -10.79 -10.14 7.59
C ASP A 110 -11.52 -11.23 8.38
N ARG A 111 -11.82 -12.35 7.75
CA ARG A 111 -12.41 -13.50 8.47
C ARG A 111 -11.46 -14.02 9.55
N TYR A 112 -10.18 -14.11 9.24
CA TYR A 112 -9.16 -14.54 10.21
C TYR A 112 -9.05 -13.54 11.37
N LEU A 113 -9.00 -12.25 11.05
CA LEU A 113 -8.87 -11.20 12.06
C LEU A 113 -10.12 -11.11 12.94
N GLU A 114 -11.30 -11.33 12.38
CA GLU A 114 -12.54 -11.33 13.14
C GLU A 114 -12.57 -12.48 14.15
N LYS A 115 -12.11 -13.67 13.76
CA LYS A 115 -12.01 -14.79 14.66
C LYS A 115 -10.99 -14.56 15.77
N LYS A 116 -9.89 -13.89 15.46
CA LYS A 116 -8.80 -13.67 16.39
C LYS A 116 -9.09 -12.54 17.38
N TYR A 117 -9.58 -11.40 16.87
CA TYR A 117 -9.74 -10.18 17.66
C TYR A 117 -11.19 -9.88 18.04
N LYS A 118 -12.15 -10.56 17.46
CA LYS A 118 -13.59 -10.49 17.81
C LYS A 118 -14.12 -9.05 17.81
N ASP A 119 -14.56 -8.57 18.97
CA ASP A 119 -15.18 -7.24 19.07
C ASP A 119 -14.23 -6.10 18.72
N GLU A 120 -12.96 -6.25 19.03
CA GLU A 120 -11.96 -5.22 18.67
C GLU A 120 -11.88 -5.05 17.16
N PHE A 121 -11.90 -6.13 16.40
CA PHE A 121 -11.93 -6.06 14.94
C PHE A 121 -13.25 -5.45 14.44
N ARG A 122 -14.37 -5.86 15.00
CA ARG A 122 -15.68 -5.34 14.59
C ARG A 122 -15.79 -3.85 14.81
N ASP A 123 -15.35 -3.36 15.98
CA ASP A 123 -15.35 -1.94 16.27
C ASP A 123 -14.47 -1.15 15.31
N HIS A 124 -13.28 -1.66 15.04
CA HIS A 124 -12.36 -1.03 14.10
C HIS A 124 -12.94 -0.99 12.69
N SER A 125 -13.58 -2.07 12.24
CA SER A 125 -14.17 -2.15 10.91
C SER A 125 -15.34 -1.19 10.71
N LYS A 126 -16.06 -0.86 11.79
CA LYS A 126 -17.17 0.13 11.73
C LYS A 126 -16.67 1.55 11.58
N LYS A 127 -15.48 1.85 12.09
CA LYS A 127 -14.93 3.21 12.14
C LYS A 127 -13.94 3.50 11.03
N THR A 128 -13.45 2.49 10.35
CA THR A 128 -12.30 2.60 9.44
C THR A 128 -12.62 1.99 8.09
N LYS A 129 -12.16 2.64 7.04
CA LYS A 129 -12.30 2.11 5.68
C LYS A 129 -11.49 0.82 5.53
N LYS A 130 -11.97 -0.05 4.66
CA LYS A 130 -11.40 -1.38 4.52
C LYS A 130 -10.06 -1.37 3.78
N PHE A 131 -9.95 -0.57 2.73
CA PHE A 131 -8.79 -0.59 1.85
C PHE A 131 -8.34 0.81 1.46
N ILE A 132 -9.16 1.55 0.72
CA ILE A 132 -8.80 2.88 0.22
C ILE A 132 -9.23 3.94 1.22
N PRO A 133 -8.31 4.73 1.79
CA PRO A 133 -8.65 5.75 2.77
C PRO A 133 -9.73 6.69 2.24
N LEU A 134 -10.71 6.99 3.07
CA LEU A 134 -11.84 7.89 2.81
C LEU A 134 -12.85 7.40 1.77
N ILE A 135 -12.60 6.29 1.08
CA ILE A 135 -13.46 5.81 -0.01
C ILE A 135 -14.03 4.42 0.28
N TYR A 136 -13.20 3.45 0.52
CA TYR A 136 -13.56 2.05 0.70
C TYR A 136 -12.56 1.40 1.67
#